data_eeb2aa6430b583ff60dbd97d6c9217c4
#
_entry.id   eeb2aa6430b583ff60dbd97d6c9217c4
#
_cell.length_a   1.000
_cell.length_b   1.000
_cell.length_c   1.000
_cell.angle_alpha   90.00
_cell.angle_beta   90.00
_cell.angle_gamma   90.00
#
_symmetry.space_group_name_H-M   'P 1'
#
loop_
_entity.id
_entity.type
_entity.pdbx_description
1 polymer ?
#
loop_
_entity_poly.entity_id
_entity_poly.type
_entity_poly.pdbx_seq_one_letter_code
_entity_poly.pdbx_strand_id
1 'polypeptide(L)'
;MTVTKRDGRKVKFDRSKIVKAITKAFVEVYPDELPADTYTFCAKIADDIEARKQDLTVEEIQDIVVRKLMASKYKDVATQYVQYRYQHELIRQSNTTDKTIKELLDGENEYWKTENSNKNPKVVTTQRDYIAGVTSTDITRRFLLPKDIVKAHDEGIIHFHDADYYAQLSLHNCELINLQDMLQNGTVINGVQIDKPHRLITAATISTQIITAVTSSSYGGATINLSHLAPFVRDSREWHRRKYLSRGISDGEADSWAMEDTQKEIADAVQTFNYQVNSMTNTNGQAPFLSVFMYLNDDPEHQEETALLIEEFLRQRILGFKNESGHYITPAFPKLLYVLDENNITEESPYWYLTVLAAQCTAKRLVPDYISAKIMRRDKVDANGNGNVYGCMGCRSFLTPYLDAEGKPKYWGRFNQGVVTINLPDVALSSGGDMTKFWELLDERLELCHRALQCRHERLALATADVAPILWRYGALARLPKGAPIHPLLHDGYSTLSLGYAGLY
;
A
#
# COMPACT_ATOMS: atom_id res chain seq x y z
N MET A 1 -11.09 -35.61 30.70
CA MET A 1 -11.83 -34.68 29.87
C MET A 1 -11.05 -33.37 29.80
N THR A 2 -10.76 -32.91 28.60
CA THR A 2 -10.15 -31.59 28.38
C THR A 2 -11.12 -30.67 27.66
N VAL A 3 -10.91 -29.38 27.78
CA VAL A 3 -11.68 -28.35 27.09
C VAL A 3 -10.77 -27.57 26.18
N THR A 4 -11.12 -27.53 24.92
CA THR A 4 -10.44 -26.67 23.95
C THR A 4 -11.00 -25.27 24.07
N LYS A 5 -10.16 -24.33 24.50
CA LYS A 5 -10.50 -22.91 24.55
C LYS A 5 -10.60 -22.32 23.15
N ARG A 6 -11.18 -21.12 23.00
CA ARG A 6 -11.32 -20.39 21.73
C ARG A 6 -9.98 -20.06 21.06
N ASP A 7 -8.93 -19.92 21.85
CA ASP A 7 -7.55 -19.69 21.40
C ASP A 7 -6.79 -21.00 21.07
N GLY A 8 -7.49 -22.13 20.96
CA GLY A 8 -6.94 -23.45 20.65
C GLY A 8 -6.28 -24.18 21.82
N ARG A 9 -6.00 -23.52 22.95
CA ARG A 9 -5.37 -24.14 24.11
C ARG A 9 -6.29 -25.19 24.74
N LYS A 10 -5.74 -26.36 25.06
CA LYS A 10 -6.42 -27.41 25.81
C LYS A 10 -6.18 -27.24 27.30
N VAL A 11 -7.24 -27.18 28.07
CA VAL A 11 -7.19 -27.08 29.55
C VAL A 11 -8.02 -28.18 30.18
N LYS A 12 -7.71 -28.54 31.44
CA LYS A 12 -8.51 -29.49 32.20
C LYS A 12 -9.92 -28.92 32.42
N PHE A 13 -10.93 -29.78 32.29
CA PHE A 13 -12.31 -29.41 32.59
C PHE A 13 -12.44 -28.91 34.03
N ASP A 14 -13.13 -27.81 34.21
CA ASP A 14 -13.36 -27.17 35.50
C ASP A 14 -14.87 -26.97 35.72
N ARG A 15 -15.47 -27.87 36.48
CA ARG A 15 -16.87 -27.89 36.83
C ARG A 15 -17.33 -26.57 37.44
N SER A 16 -16.50 -25.96 38.30
CA SER A 16 -16.86 -24.74 39.04
C SER A 16 -17.16 -23.56 38.14
N LYS A 17 -16.50 -23.47 36.96
CA LYS A 17 -16.71 -22.39 35.98
C LYS A 17 -18.08 -22.48 35.34
N ILE A 18 -18.57 -23.68 35.07
CA ILE A 18 -19.90 -23.90 34.50
C ILE A 18 -20.98 -23.53 35.52
N VAL A 19 -20.86 -24.03 36.74
CA VAL A 19 -21.77 -23.70 37.82
C VAL A 19 -21.84 -22.18 38.03
N LYS A 20 -20.69 -21.51 38.16
CA LYS A 20 -20.64 -20.05 38.30
C LYS A 20 -21.30 -19.29 37.14
N ALA A 21 -21.07 -19.73 35.89
CA ALA A 21 -21.64 -19.07 34.73
C ALA A 21 -23.18 -19.17 34.70
N ILE A 22 -23.74 -20.34 35.03
CA ILE A 22 -25.18 -20.55 35.09
C ILE A 22 -25.78 -19.79 36.26
N THR A 23 -25.16 -19.86 37.46
CA THR A 23 -25.62 -19.13 38.64
C THR A 23 -25.71 -17.62 38.42
N LYS A 24 -24.77 -17.02 37.66
CA LYS A 24 -24.87 -15.60 37.30
C LYS A 24 -26.15 -15.29 36.53
N ALA A 25 -26.55 -16.13 35.57
CA ALA A 25 -27.79 -15.93 34.84
C ALA A 25 -29.04 -16.08 35.76
N PHE A 26 -28.98 -16.94 36.78
CA PHE A 26 -30.04 -17.01 37.81
C PHE A 26 -30.11 -15.74 38.63
N VAL A 27 -28.99 -15.18 39.09
CA VAL A 27 -28.95 -13.93 39.84
C VAL A 27 -29.55 -12.76 39.07
N GLU A 28 -29.32 -12.69 37.78
CA GLU A 28 -29.89 -11.64 36.90
C GLU A 28 -31.42 -11.77 36.77
N VAL A 29 -31.95 -13.00 36.73
CA VAL A 29 -33.40 -13.24 36.62
C VAL A 29 -34.11 -13.16 37.97
N TYR A 30 -33.44 -13.57 39.03
CA TYR A 30 -33.96 -13.61 40.42
C TYR A 30 -33.06 -12.78 41.35
N PRO A 31 -33.09 -11.45 41.26
CA PRO A 31 -32.17 -10.58 42.01
C PRO A 31 -32.41 -10.58 43.53
N ASP A 32 -33.67 -10.76 43.95
CA ASP A 32 -34.03 -10.69 45.37
C ASP A 32 -33.79 -12.02 46.10
N GLU A 33 -34.20 -13.16 45.51
CA GLU A 33 -34.03 -14.47 46.11
C GLU A 33 -33.93 -15.57 45.04
N LEU A 34 -32.85 -16.36 45.11
CA LEU A 34 -32.64 -17.49 44.20
C LEU A 34 -33.58 -18.66 44.53
N PRO A 35 -34.13 -19.34 43.50
CA PRO A 35 -34.84 -20.60 43.71
C PRO A 35 -34.03 -21.61 44.52
N ALA A 36 -34.66 -22.28 45.50
CA ALA A 36 -33.97 -23.16 46.45
C ALA A 36 -33.15 -24.28 45.78
N ASP A 37 -33.54 -24.73 44.58
CA ASP A 37 -32.88 -25.77 43.81
C ASP A 37 -31.81 -25.27 42.86
N THR A 38 -31.54 -23.95 42.81
CA THR A 38 -30.61 -23.31 41.82
C THR A 38 -29.25 -23.97 41.81
N TYR A 39 -28.57 -24.09 42.95
CA TYR A 39 -27.21 -24.65 42.99
C TYR A 39 -27.18 -26.13 42.65
N THR A 40 -28.19 -26.90 43.10
CA THR A 40 -28.31 -28.32 42.77
C THR A 40 -28.57 -28.52 41.30
N PHE A 41 -29.38 -27.67 40.68
CA PHE A 41 -29.66 -27.70 39.24
C PHE A 41 -28.45 -27.33 38.41
N CYS A 42 -27.72 -26.26 38.75
CA CYS A 42 -26.48 -25.85 38.08
C CYS A 42 -25.40 -26.96 38.20
N ALA A 43 -25.26 -27.56 39.35
CA ALA A 43 -24.35 -28.66 39.61
C ALA A 43 -24.68 -29.86 38.74
N LYS A 44 -25.96 -30.26 38.65
CA LYS A 44 -26.40 -31.36 37.80
C LYS A 44 -26.06 -31.15 36.29
N ILE A 45 -26.20 -29.92 35.80
CA ILE A 45 -25.81 -29.62 34.40
C ILE A 45 -24.30 -29.82 34.21
N ALA A 46 -23.49 -29.36 35.14
CA ALA A 46 -22.05 -29.53 35.09
C ALA A 46 -21.62 -30.99 35.17
N ASP A 47 -22.27 -31.77 36.04
CA ASP A 47 -22.05 -33.21 36.20
C ASP A 47 -22.44 -33.98 34.95
N ASP A 48 -23.54 -33.64 34.30
CA ASP A 48 -24.00 -34.23 33.03
C ASP A 48 -23.00 -33.96 31.88
N ILE A 49 -22.34 -32.82 31.91
CA ILE A 49 -21.28 -32.49 30.94
C ILE A 49 -20.04 -33.32 31.20
N GLU A 50 -19.58 -33.41 32.45
CA GLU A 50 -18.41 -34.17 32.87
C GLU A 50 -18.58 -35.68 32.61
N ALA A 51 -19.81 -36.20 32.83
CA ALA A 51 -20.13 -37.61 32.61
C ALA A 51 -19.98 -38.07 31.15
N ARG A 52 -19.93 -37.16 30.18
CA ARG A 52 -19.73 -37.48 28.75
C ARG A 52 -18.31 -38.03 28.44
N LYS A 53 -17.34 -37.71 29.29
CA LYS A 53 -15.95 -38.16 29.21
C LYS A 53 -15.26 -37.92 27.86
N GLN A 54 -15.75 -36.98 27.05
CA GLN A 54 -15.18 -36.62 25.77
C GLN A 54 -14.62 -35.19 25.82
N ASP A 55 -13.63 -34.91 25.01
CA ASP A 55 -13.09 -33.57 24.86
C ASP A 55 -14.10 -32.69 24.14
N LEU A 56 -14.34 -31.50 24.68
CA LEU A 56 -15.31 -30.54 24.17
C LEU A 56 -14.66 -29.17 24.00
N THR A 57 -15.18 -28.41 23.07
CA THR A 57 -14.89 -26.98 22.95
C THR A 57 -15.74 -26.15 23.94
N VAL A 58 -15.33 -24.92 24.22
CA VAL A 58 -16.12 -24.00 25.02
C VAL A 58 -17.52 -23.79 24.44
N GLU A 59 -17.61 -23.72 23.10
CA GLU A 59 -18.88 -23.50 22.40
C GLU A 59 -19.84 -24.70 22.58
N GLU A 60 -19.32 -25.91 22.39
CA GLU A 60 -20.13 -27.14 22.61
C GLU A 60 -20.65 -27.22 24.05
N ILE A 61 -19.82 -26.86 25.04
CA ILE A 61 -20.25 -26.79 26.44
C ILE A 61 -21.38 -25.79 26.62
N GLN A 62 -21.25 -24.59 26.07
CA GLN A 62 -22.28 -23.55 26.14
C GLN A 62 -23.59 -23.98 25.47
N ASP A 63 -23.51 -24.66 24.32
CA ASP A 63 -24.68 -25.18 23.61
C ASP A 63 -25.38 -26.27 24.40
N ILE A 64 -24.64 -27.10 25.14
CA ILE A 64 -25.23 -28.10 26.06
C ILE A 64 -25.93 -27.39 27.21
N VAL A 65 -25.31 -26.36 27.82
CA VAL A 65 -25.92 -25.57 28.89
C VAL A 65 -27.23 -24.93 28.43
N VAL A 66 -27.23 -24.27 27.28
CA VAL A 66 -28.44 -23.65 26.69
C VAL A 66 -29.55 -24.68 26.50
N ARG A 67 -29.23 -25.82 25.88
CA ARG A 67 -30.23 -26.89 25.65
C ARG A 67 -30.82 -27.41 26.97
N LYS A 68 -30.01 -27.59 28.02
CA LYS A 68 -30.45 -28.06 29.31
C LYS A 68 -31.32 -27.03 30.03
N LEU A 69 -30.96 -25.75 29.97
CA LEU A 69 -31.75 -24.64 30.52
C LEU A 69 -33.11 -24.52 29.80
N MET A 70 -33.12 -24.55 28.46
CA MET A 70 -34.34 -24.48 27.66
C MET A 70 -35.26 -25.67 27.86
N ALA A 71 -34.74 -26.86 28.14
CA ALA A 71 -35.49 -28.06 28.46
C ALA A 71 -36.04 -28.09 29.89
N SER A 72 -35.70 -27.12 30.75
CA SER A 72 -36.13 -27.03 32.15
C SER A 72 -37.30 -26.05 32.35
N LYS A 73 -37.76 -25.91 33.60
CA LYS A 73 -38.71 -24.87 34.01
C LYS A 73 -38.10 -23.44 33.94
N TYR A 74 -36.79 -23.30 33.88
CA TYR A 74 -36.04 -22.04 33.92
C TYR A 74 -35.76 -21.45 32.53
N LYS A 75 -36.80 -21.24 31.73
CA LYS A 75 -36.66 -20.73 30.34
C LYS A 75 -36.17 -19.28 30.30
N ASP A 76 -36.56 -18.47 31.29
CA ASP A 76 -36.12 -17.08 31.42
C ASP A 76 -34.61 -16.99 31.70
N VAL A 77 -34.10 -17.90 32.57
CA VAL A 77 -32.67 -18.04 32.80
C VAL A 77 -31.92 -18.48 31.56
N ALA A 78 -32.53 -19.36 30.74
CA ALA A 78 -31.93 -19.72 29.44
C ALA A 78 -31.82 -18.52 28.51
N THR A 79 -32.87 -17.70 28.43
CA THR A 79 -32.87 -16.46 27.62
C THR A 79 -31.80 -15.51 28.11
N GLN A 80 -31.71 -15.27 29.42
CA GLN A 80 -30.67 -14.42 30.01
C GLN A 80 -29.25 -14.95 29.77
N TYR A 81 -29.07 -16.28 29.89
CA TYR A 81 -27.77 -16.91 29.59
C TYR A 81 -27.34 -16.74 28.12
N VAL A 82 -28.30 -16.84 27.17
CA VAL A 82 -28.05 -16.60 25.73
C VAL A 82 -27.73 -15.13 25.47
N GLN A 83 -28.47 -14.20 26.09
CA GLN A 83 -28.20 -12.76 25.97
C GLN A 83 -26.84 -12.40 26.54
N TYR A 84 -26.49 -12.92 27.72
CA TYR A 84 -25.15 -12.76 28.29
C TYR A 84 -24.05 -13.31 27.40
N ARG A 85 -24.25 -14.52 26.82
CA ARG A 85 -23.31 -15.12 25.85
C ARG A 85 -23.13 -14.20 24.63
N TYR A 86 -24.23 -13.70 24.09
CA TYR A 86 -24.23 -12.81 22.93
C TYR A 86 -23.57 -11.47 23.25
N GLN A 87 -23.92 -10.85 24.34
CA GLN A 87 -23.27 -9.60 24.78
C GLN A 87 -21.78 -9.76 25.02
N HIS A 88 -21.35 -10.84 25.66
CA HIS A 88 -19.93 -11.14 25.87
C HIS A 88 -19.21 -11.50 24.58
N GLU A 89 -19.90 -12.04 23.59
CA GLU A 89 -19.34 -12.23 22.25
C GLU A 89 -19.19 -10.91 21.52
N LEU A 90 -20.18 -10.05 21.56
CA LEU A 90 -20.09 -8.67 21.04
C LEU A 90 -18.98 -7.88 21.75
N ILE A 91 -18.91 -7.92 23.08
CA ILE A 91 -17.86 -7.24 23.86
C ILE A 91 -16.47 -7.79 23.51
N ARG A 92 -16.30 -9.08 23.26
CA ARG A 92 -15.04 -9.65 22.81
C ARG A 92 -14.69 -9.26 21.37
N GLN A 93 -15.69 -9.16 20.51
CA GLN A 93 -15.52 -8.71 19.13
C GLN A 93 -15.28 -7.20 19.05
N SER A 94 -15.89 -6.41 19.95
CA SER A 94 -15.73 -4.95 20.03
C SER A 94 -14.51 -4.49 20.85
N ASN A 95 -14.03 -5.30 21.81
CA ASN A 95 -13.03 -4.88 22.79
C ASN A 95 -11.64 -4.55 22.25
N THR A 96 -11.31 -4.93 21.00
CA THR A 96 -10.03 -4.55 20.39
C THR A 96 -10.18 -3.27 19.56
N THR A 97 -11.21 -3.17 18.74
CA THR A 97 -11.42 -2.03 17.84
C THR A 97 -11.88 -0.78 18.58
N ASP A 98 -12.89 -0.88 19.45
CA ASP A 98 -13.39 0.27 20.23
C ASP A 98 -12.33 0.79 21.22
N LYS A 99 -11.58 -0.11 21.83
CA LYS A 99 -10.45 0.26 22.69
C LYS A 99 -9.37 0.99 21.92
N THR A 100 -8.98 0.47 20.75
CA THR A 100 -7.96 1.09 19.89
C THR A 100 -8.42 2.46 19.40
N ILE A 101 -9.69 2.60 18.99
CA ILE A 101 -10.26 3.90 18.58
C ILE A 101 -10.25 4.87 19.77
N LYS A 102 -10.63 4.43 20.95
CA LYS A 102 -10.60 5.26 22.16
C LYS A 102 -9.17 5.71 22.50
N GLU A 103 -8.21 4.78 22.47
CA GLU A 103 -6.79 5.11 22.68
C GLU A 103 -6.25 6.10 21.63
N LEU A 104 -6.72 6.01 20.38
CA LEU A 104 -6.41 7.01 19.35
C LEU A 104 -7.00 8.38 19.70
N LEU A 105 -8.26 8.44 20.13
CA LEU A 105 -8.93 9.68 20.51
C LEU A 105 -8.31 10.33 21.75
N ASP A 106 -7.93 9.51 22.73
CA ASP A 106 -7.31 9.95 23.99
C ASP A 106 -5.81 10.29 23.84
N GLY A 107 -5.20 10.02 22.65
CA GLY A 107 -3.77 10.27 22.38
C GLY A 107 -2.83 9.27 23.07
N GLU A 108 -3.35 8.14 23.55
CA GLU A 108 -2.59 7.11 24.29
C GLU A 108 -2.02 6.01 23.38
N ASN A 109 -2.45 5.93 22.12
CA ASN A 109 -2.05 4.90 21.18
C ASN A 109 -0.59 5.06 20.73
N GLU A 110 0.09 3.96 20.44
CA GLU A 110 1.47 3.96 19.91
C GLU A 110 1.60 4.72 18.59
N TYR A 111 0.57 4.77 17.74
CA TYR A 111 0.57 5.56 16.52
C TYR A 111 0.76 7.06 16.76
N TRP A 112 0.31 7.58 17.93
CA TRP A 112 0.52 8.98 18.31
C TRP A 112 1.94 9.29 18.74
N LYS A 113 2.70 8.28 19.10
CA LYS A 113 4.08 8.42 19.59
C LYS A 113 5.09 8.25 18.47
N THR A 114 4.67 7.67 17.35
CA THR A 114 5.58 7.33 16.24
C THR A 114 5.32 8.24 15.05
N GLU A 115 6.27 9.11 14.75
CA GLU A 115 6.30 9.90 13.52
C GLU A 115 7.05 9.11 12.43
N ASN A 116 6.53 9.10 11.21
CA ASN A 116 7.22 8.51 10.07
C ASN A 116 7.44 9.54 8.96
N SER A 117 8.24 9.18 7.96
CA SER A 117 8.72 10.11 6.92
C SER A 117 7.67 10.70 6.01
N ASN A 118 6.46 10.10 5.95
CA ASN A 118 5.40 10.53 5.04
C ASN A 118 4.06 10.81 5.76
N LYS A 119 3.99 10.64 7.08
CA LYS A 119 2.75 10.74 7.84
C LYS A 119 3.01 11.25 9.25
N ASN A 120 2.43 12.38 9.60
CA ASN A 120 2.52 12.92 10.96
C ASN A 120 1.26 12.51 11.76
N PRO A 121 1.37 11.68 12.80
CA PRO A 121 0.22 11.18 13.55
C PRO A 121 -0.56 12.26 14.31
N LYS A 122 0.03 13.43 14.55
CA LYS A 122 -0.62 14.54 15.28
C LYS A 122 -1.56 15.37 14.39
N VAL A 123 -1.50 15.19 13.07
CA VAL A 123 -2.32 15.95 12.12
C VAL A 123 -3.71 15.33 12.00
N VAL A 124 -4.75 16.16 12.01
CA VAL A 124 -6.17 15.75 12.01
C VAL A 124 -6.52 14.81 10.85
N THR A 125 -6.00 15.06 9.65
CA THR A 125 -6.23 14.18 8.48
C THR A 125 -5.65 12.79 8.69
N THR A 126 -4.46 12.68 9.29
CA THR A 126 -3.82 11.42 9.65
C THR A 126 -4.61 10.68 10.73
N GLN A 127 -5.15 11.40 11.73
CA GLN A 127 -5.99 10.79 12.76
C GLN A 127 -7.26 10.19 12.18
N ARG A 128 -7.91 10.89 11.25
CA ARG A 128 -9.08 10.37 10.53
C ARG A 128 -8.75 9.10 9.75
N ASP A 129 -7.63 9.07 9.08
CA ASP A 129 -7.16 7.91 8.32
C ASP A 129 -6.87 6.72 9.25
N TYR A 130 -6.26 6.95 10.41
CA TYR A 130 -6.04 5.88 11.41
C TYR A 130 -7.35 5.29 11.94
N ILE A 131 -8.36 6.12 12.23
CA ILE A 131 -9.68 5.63 12.66
C ILE A 131 -10.32 4.80 11.54
N ALA A 132 -10.25 5.28 10.29
CA ALA A 132 -10.74 4.56 9.13
C ALA A 132 -9.98 3.23 8.95
N GLY A 133 -8.66 3.23 9.11
CA GLY A 133 -7.80 2.06 9.02
C GLY A 133 -8.13 0.99 10.09
N VAL A 134 -8.32 1.39 11.35
CA VAL A 134 -8.73 0.47 12.43
C VAL A 134 -10.07 -0.18 12.11
N THR A 135 -11.05 0.62 11.66
CA THR A 135 -12.37 0.11 11.27
C THR A 135 -12.28 -0.83 10.07
N SER A 136 -11.52 -0.45 9.05
CA SER A 136 -11.28 -1.27 7.85
C SER A 136 -10.60 -2.60 8.21
N THR A 137 -9.58 -2.57 9.05
CA THR A 137 -8.88 -3.78 9.52
C THR A 137 -9.84 -4.73 10.24
N ASP A 138 -10.69 -4.22 11.12
CA ASP A 138 -11.67 -5.02 11.84
C ASP A 138 -12.68 -5.69 10.89
N ILE A 139 -13.22 -4.92 9.92
CA ILE A 139 -14.12 -5.44 8.89
C ILE A 139 -13.41 -6.51 8.03
N THR A 140 -12.18 -6.23 7.60
CA THR A 140 -11.35 -7.13 6.81
C THR A 140 -11.19 -8.49 7.51
N ARG A 141 -10.84 -8.48 8.78
CA ARG A 141 -10.57 -9.68 9.58
C ARG A 141 -11.83 -10.47 9.91
N ARG A 142 -12.95 -9.81 10.16
CA ARG A 142 -14.20 -10.48 10.57
C ARG A 142 -15.04 -10.99 9.41
N PHE A 143 -15.02 -10.29 8.28
CA PHE A 143 -16.02 -10.52 7.23
C PHE A 143 -15.43 -10.80 5.84
N LEU A 144 -14.21 -10.32 5.54
CA LEU A 144 -13.70 -10.31 4.18
C LEU A 144 -12.61 -11.34 3.92
N LEU A 145 -11.81 -11.69 4.93
CA LEU A 145 -10.76 -12.70 4.78
C LEU A 145 -11.18 -14.04 5.38
N PRO A 146 -10.76 -15.17 4.78
CA PRO A 146 -10.87 -16.49 5.38
C PRO A 146 -10.19 -16.55 6.76
N LYS A 147 -10.80 -17.27 7.69
CA LYS A 147 -10.35 -17.32 9.10
C LYS A 147 -8.96 -17.91 9.26
N ASP A 148 -8.55 -18.84 8.43
CA ASP A 148 -7.23 -19.44 8.43
C ASP A 148 -6.15 -18.46 7.95
N ILE A 149 -6.45 -17.60 6.97
CA ILE A 149 -5.57 -16.50 6.52
C ILE A 149 -5.40 -15.47 7.64
N VAL A 150 -6.50 -15.08 8.29
CA VAL A 150 -6.45 -14.16 9.45
C VAL A 150 -5.60 -14.77 10.57
N LYS A 151 -5.80 -16.05 10.87
CA LYS A 151 -5.02 -16.77 11.89
C LYS A 151 -3.54 -16.82 11.54
N ALA A 152 -3.20 -17.17 10.29
CA ALA A 152 -1.81 -17.22 9.83
C ALA A 152 -1.12 -15.84 9.88
N HIS A 153 -1.86 -14.76 9.62
CA HIS A 153 -1.36 -13.40 9.80
C HIS A 153 -1.12 -13.06 11.28
N ASP A 154 -2.05 -13.40 12.17
CA ASP A 154 -1.96 -13.14 13.61
C ASP A 154 -0.83 -13.92 14.29
N GLU A 155 -0.57 -15.13 13.82
CA GLU A 155 0.52 -15.99 14.30
C GLU A 155 1.88 -15.63 13.69
N GLY A 156 1.92 -14.66 12.75
CA GLY A 156 3.15 -14.21 12.09
C GLY A 156 3.71 -15.21 11.06
N ILE A 157 2.92 -16.20 10.63
CA ILE A 157 3.29 -17.18 9.60
C ILE A 157 3.39 -16.51 8.24
N ILE A 158 2.42 -15.66 7.92
CA ILE A 158 2.40 -14.78 6.76
C ILE A 158 2.07 -13.36 7.20
N HIS A 159 2.39 -12.37 6.38
CA HIS A 159 1.94 -11.01 6.57
C HIS A 159 1.03 -10.58 5.41
N PHE A 160 -0.25 -10.38 5.69
CA PHE A 160 -1.20 -9.77 4.77
C PHE A 160 -1.06 -8.25 4.89
N HIS A 161 -0.37 -7.62 3.92
CA HIS A 161 -0.10 -6.19 3.95
C HIS A 161 -1.38 -5.36 3.87
N ASP A 162 -1.37 -4.16 4.47
CA ASP A 162 -2.36 -3.12 4.28
C ASP A 162 -3.82 -3.59 4.45
N ALA A 163 -4.08 -4.38 5.50
CA ALA A 163 -5.42 -4.83 5.86
C ALA A 163 -6.35 -3.66 6.20
N ASP A 164 -5.77 -2.53 6.61
CA ASP A 164 -6.41 -1.25 6.90
C ASP A 164 -6.99 -0.56 5.64
N TYR A 165 -6.58 -0.96 4.45
CA TYR A 165 -7.13 -0.48 3.17
C TYR A 165 -7.91 -1.56 2.39
N TYR A 166 -7.90 -2.81 2.83
CA TYR A 166 -8.49 -3.91 2.08
C TYR A 166 -10.03 -3.89 1.99
N ALA A 167 -10.72 -3.26 2.96
CA ALA A 167 -12.17 -3.15 2.93
C ALA A 167 -12.69 -2.29 1.76
N GLN A 168 -11.89 -1.36 1.25
CA GLN A 168 -12.24 -0.54 0.09
C GLN A 168 -12.09 -1.34 -1.21
N LEU A 169 -13.04 -1.17 -2.15
CA LEU A 169 -13.09 -1.93 -3.40
C LEU A 169 -12.06 -1.54 -4.46
N SER A 170 -11.52 -0.34 -4.38
CA SER A 170 -10.78 0.27 -5.50
C SER A 170 -9.30 0.43 -5.25
N LEU A 171 -8.85 0.14 -4.06
CA LEU A 171 -7.47 0.41 -3.67
C LEU A 171 -6.55 -0.74 -4.08
N HIS A 172 -5.55 -0.40 -4.87
CA HIS A 172 -4.41 -1.23 -5.22
C HIS A 172 -3.16 -0.73 -4.50
N ASN A 173 -2.06 -1.49 -4.54
CA ASN A 173 -0.86 -1.15 -3.78
C ASN A 173 -0.06 -0.02 -4.46
N CYS A 174 0.79 -0.35 -5.41
CA CYS A 174 1.72 0.59 -6.03
C CYS A 174 1.48 0.72 -7.53
N GLU A 175 1.90 1.85 -8.12
CA GLU A 175 1.69 2.12 -9.53
C GLU A 175 2.87 2.81 -10.22
N LEU A 176 2.92 2.63 -11.55
CA LEU A 176 3.74 3.39 -12.50
C LEU A 176 2.81 4.35 -13.24
N ILE A 177 2.78 5.62 -12.84
CA ILE A 177 1.86 6.62 -13.41
C ILE A 177 2.22 6.90 -14.86
N ASN A 178 1.27 6.79 -15.77
CA ASN A 178 1.44 7.20 -17.16
C ASN A 178 1.29 8.71 -17.31
N LEU A 179 2.26 9.44 -16.75
CA LEU A 179 2.27 10.89 -16.77
C LEU A 179 2.38 11.44 -18.19
N GLN A 180 3.07 10.72 -19.10
CA GLN A 180 3.17 11.07 -20.51
C GLN A 180 1.78 11.17 -21.17
N ASP A 181 0.97 10.11 -21.02
CA ASP A 181 -0.40 10.12 -21.58
C ASP A 181 -1.25 11.25 -21.01
N MET A 182 -1.21 11.45 -19.67
CA MET A 182 -2.02 12.48 -19.00
C MET A 182 -1.64 13.90 -19.41
N LEU A 183 -0.35 14.17 -19.62
CA LEU A 183 0.13 15.50 -20.06
C LEU A 183 -0.06 15.74 -21.55
N GLN A 184 0.12 14.72 -22.40
CA GLN A 184 0.02 14.89 -23.85
C GLN A 184 -1.45 14.91 -24.33
N ASN A 185 -2.31 14.11 -23.73
CA ASN A 185 -3.72 13.93 -24.14
C ASN A 185 -4.72 14.62 -23.20
N GLY A 186 -4.22 15.32 -22.17
CA GLY A 186 -5.04 15.89 -21.13
C GLY A 186 -5.60 14.86 -20.14
N THR A 187 -6.14 15.36 -19.04
CA THR A 187 -6.72 14.54 -17.98
C THR A 187 -7.87 15.27 -17.30
N VAL A 188 -8.55 14.62 -16.36
CA VAL A 188 -9.58 15.24 -15.54
C VAL A 188 -9.25 15.04 -14.06
N ILE A 189 -9.19 16.13 -13.30
CA ILE A 189 -8.97 16.10 -11.85
C ILE A 189 -10.17 16.74 -11.17
N ASN A 190 -10.86 16.00 -10.30
CA ASN A 190 -12.05 16.47 -9.58
C ASN A 190 -13.12 17.13 -10.48
N GLY A 191 -13.33 16.56 -11.69
CA GLY A 191 -14.32 17.06 -12.65
C GLY A 191 -13.85 18.25 -13.49
N VAL A 192 -12.63 18.73 -13.32
CA VAL A 192 -12.04 19.80 -14.11
C VAL A 192 -11.17 19.22 -15.21
N GLN A 193 -11.44 19.58 -16.47
CA GLN A 193 -10.63 19.23 -17.61
C GLN A 193 -9.29 19.98 -17.55
N ILE A 194 -8.20 19.24 -17.65
CA ILE A 194 -6.83 19.75 -17.71
C ILE A 194 -6.29 19.45 -19.11
N ASP A 195 -6.08 20.48 -19.88
CA ASP A 195 -5.54 20.35 -21.25
C ASP A 195 -4.01 20.18 -21.24
N LYS A 196 -3.47 19.80 -22.40
CA LYS A 196 -2.03 19.66 -22.59
C LYS A 196 -1.29 20.97 -22.23
N PRO A 197 -0.31 20.94 -21.31
CA PRO A 197 0.52 22.12 -21.05
C PRO A 197 1.42 22.46 -22.22
N HIS A 198 1.79 23.74 -22.33
CA HIS A 198 2.65 24.24 -23.40
C HIS A 198 4.05 24.61 -22.91
N ARG A 199 4.34 24.49 -21.61
CA ARG A 199 5.62 24.85 -21.00
C ARG A 199 5.94 23.96 -19.82
N LEU A 200 7.23 23.82 -19.53
CA LEU A 200 7.74 22.97 -18.46
C LEU A 200 7.18 23.33 -17.08
N ILE A 201 7.16 24.62 -16.72
CA ILE A 201 6.66 25.06 -15.41
C ILE A 201 5.19 24.66 -15.19
N THR A 202 4.37 24.74 -16.23
CA THR A 202 2.97 24.31 -16.17
C THR A 202 2.86 22.80 -16.12
N ALA A 203 3.66 22.07 -16.91
CA ALA A 203 3.71 20.61 -16.89
C ALA A 203 4.13 20.08 -15.52
N ALA A 204 5.16 20.66 -14.90
CA ALA A 204 5.62 20.31 -13.56
C ALA A 204 4.52 20.53 -12.50
N THR A 205 3.81 21.65 -12.57
CA THR A 205 2.70 21.97 -11.65
C THR A 205 1.54 20.99 -11.82
N ILE A 206 1.12 20.71 -13.06
CA ILE A 206 0.04 19.74 -13.34
C ILE A 206 0.46 18.34 -12.87
N SER A 207 1.72 17.97 -13.06
CA SER A 207 2.25 16.67 -12.62
C SER A 207 2.10 16.45 -11.12
N THR A 208 2.35 17.47 -10.30
CA THR A 208 2.18 17.36 -8.84
C THR A 208 0.72 17.26 -8.43
N GLN A 209 -0.20 17.91 -9.15
CA GLN A 209 -1.66 17.75 -8.95
C GLN A 209 -2.09 16.33 -9.32
N ILE A 210 -1.62 15.79 -10.44
CA ILE A 210 -1.86 14.40 -10.85
C ILE A 210 -1.37 13.43 -9.78
N ILE A 211 -0.11 13.59 -9.33
CA ILE A 211 0.50 12.73 -8.31
C ILE A 211 -0.33 12.75 -7.02
N THR A 212 -0.75 13.92 -6.56
CA THR A 212 -1.57 14.05 -5.35
C THR A 212 -2.93 13.37 -5.52
N ALA A 213 -3.59 13.52 -6.67
CA ALA A 213 -4.88 12.90 -6.95
C ALA A 213 -4.76 11.36 -7.08
N VAL A 214 -3.70 10.86 -7.73
CA VAL A 214 -3.42 9.44 -7.87
C VAL A 214 -3.13 8.81 -6.51
N THR A 215 -2.21 9.37 -5.73
CA THR A 215 -1.84 8.86 -4.39
C THR A 215 -2.94 9.02 -3.35
N SER A 216 -3.99 9.79 -3.63
CA SER A 216 -5.23 9.81 -2.85
C SER A 216 -6.16 8.65 -3.18
N SER A 217 -5.89 7.91 -4.25
CA SER A 217 -6.72 6.81 -4.76
C SER A 217 -6.01 5.46 -4.71
N SER A 218 -4.82 5.40 -4.13
CA SER A 218 -4.03 4.19 -3.87
C SER A 218 -3.44 4.24 -2.46
N TYR A 219 -2.87 3.14 -1.98
CA TYR A 219 -2.26 3.11 -0.64
C TYR A 219 -0.76 2.83 -0.63
N GLY A 220 -0.17 2.54 -1.79
CA GLY A 220 1.27 2.27 -1.93
C GLY A 220 2.05 3.44 -2.50
N GLY A 221 3.17 3.12 -3.13
CA GLY A 221 4.06 4.11 -3.73
C GLY A 221 3.80 4.31 -5.21
N ALA A 222 3.84 5.56 -5.64
CA ALA A 222 3.74 5.95 -7.03
C ALA A 222 5.13 6.22 -7.63
N THR A 223 5.34 5.84 -8.89
CA THR A 223 6.57 6.17 -9.61
C THR A 223 6.22 6.91 -10.90
N ILE A 224 6.94 8.00 -11.15
CA ILE A 224 6.90 8.74 -12.41
C ILE A 224 8.23 8.61 -13.15
N ASN A 225 8.20 8.81 -14.45
CA ASN A 225 9.42 8.94 -15.23
C ASN A 225 9.71 10.42 -15.55
N LEU A 226 10.96 10.81 -15.38
CA LEU A 226 11.37 12.18 -15.62
C LEU A 226 11.38 12.51 -17.13
N SER A 227 11.62 11.50 -18.00
CA SER A 227 11.53 11.66 -19.46
C SER A 227 10.15 12.14 -19.94
N HIS A 228 9.08 11.88 -19.17
CA HIS A 228 7.73 12.35 -19.50
C HIS A 228 7.60 13.89 -19.46
N LEU A 229 8.51 14.58 -18.76
CA LEU A 229 8.59 16.06 -18.74
C LEU A 229 9.52 16.63 -19.80
N ALA A 230 10.40 15.82 -20.38
CA ALA A 230 11.42 16.27 -21.32
C ALA A 230 10.86 16.97 -22.59
N PRO A 231 9.75 16.53 -23.21
CA PRO A 231 9.14 17.25 -24.33
C PRO A 231 8.79 18.71 -24.01
N PHE A 232 8.37 18.97 -22.77
CA PHE A 232 7.99 20.32 -22.32
C PHE A 232 9.21 21.23 -22.05
N VAL A 233 10.38 20.67 -21.85
CA VAL A 233 11.66 21.44 -21.87
C VAL A 233 11.91 21.99 -23.26
N ARG A 234 11.77 21.13 -24.28
CA ARG A 234 11.89 21.54 -25.71
C ARG A 234 10.85 22.57 -26.08
N ASP A 235 9.59 22.35 -25.70
CA ASP A 235 8.49 23.30 -25.94
C ASP A 235 8.77 24.67 -25.27
N SER A 236 9.32 24.69 -24.06
CA SER A 236 9.71 25.92 -23.36
C SER A 236 10.86 26.63 -24.09
N ARG A 237 11.87 25.89 -24.53
CA ARG A 237 13.00 26.47 -25.31
C ARG A 237 12.51 27.12 -26.58
N GLU A 238 11.64 26.45 -27.34
CA GLU A 238 11.06 26.98 -28.56
C GLU A 238 10.14 28.20 -28.25
N TRP A 239 9.41 28.19 -27.17
CA TRP A 239 8.60 29.33 -26.75
C TRP A 239 9.46 30.56 -26.43
N HIS A 240 10.57 30.39 -25.69
CA HIS A 240 11.52 31.46 -25.39
C HIS A 240 12.19 31.99 -26.65
N ARG A 241 12.59 31.10 -27.57
CA ARG A 241 13.17 31.45 -28.86
C ARG A 241 12.21 32.33 -29.68
N ARG A 242 10.97 31.91 -29.87
CA ARG A 242 9.94 32.69 -30.59
C ARG A 242 9.69 34.06 -29.98
N LYS A 243 9.70 34.15 -28.65
CA LYS A 243 9.58 35.41 -27.90
C LYS A 243 10.71 36.39 -28.28
N TYR A 244 11.92 35.93 -28.43
CA TYR A 244 13.05 36.78 -28.79
C TYR A 244 13.07 37.15 -30.28
N LEU A 245 12.79 36.22 -31.13
CA LEU A 245 12.63 36.47 -32.58
C LEU A 245 11.54 37.52 -32.86
N SER A 246 10.40 37.45 -32.16
CA SER A 246 9.30 38.41 -32.31
C SER A 246 9.66 39.83 -31.83
N ARG A 247 10.77 39.96 -31.10
CA ARG A 247 11.34 41.25 -30.65
C ARG A 247 12.47 41.76 -31.58
N GLY A 248 12.72 41.07 -32.65
CA GLY A 248 13.75 41.45 -33.63
C GLY A 248 15.18 41.06 -33.26
N ILE A 249 15.33 40.14 -32.31
CA ILE A 249 16.65 39.57 -31.95
C ILE A 249 17.10 38.62 -33.04
N SER A 250 18.40 38.57 -33.34
CA SER A 250 18.98 37.66 -34.33
C SER A 250 18.84 36.19 -33.93
N ASP A 251 18.77 35.27 -34.90
CA ASP A 251 18.59 33.84 -34.64
C ASP A 251 19.61 33.28 -33.62
N GLY A 252 20.89 33.60 -33.77
CA GLY A 252 21.96 33.09 -32.89
C GLY A 252 21.85 33.63 -31.45
N GLU A 253 21.52 34.91 -31.30
CA GLU A 253 21.30 35.52 -29.99
C GLU A 253 19.99 35.00 -29.35
N ALA A 254 18.93 34.84 -30.15
CA ALA A 254 17.66 34.29 -29.71
C ALA A 254 17.83 32.83 -29.20
N ASP A 255 18.63 32.00 -29.85
CA ASP A 255 18.95 30.65 -29.42
C ASP A 255 19.73 30.65 -28.10
N SER A 256 20.74 31.53 -27.95
CA SER A 256 21.52 31.63 -26.71
C SER A 256 20.68 32.08 -25.51
N TRP A 257 19.87 33.13 -25.69
CA TRP A 257 19.00 33.66 -24.63
C TRP A 257 17.84 32.70 -24.30
N ALA A 258 17.31 31.98 -25.30
CA ALA A 258 16.31 30.97 -25.08
C ALA A 258 16.87 29.80 -24.25
N MET A 259 18.12 29.39 -24.46
CA MET A 259 18.76 28.37 -23.66
C MET A 259 18.93 28.83 -22.20
N GLU A 260 19.39 30.08 -21.98
CA GLU A 260 19.54 30.65 -20.65
C GLU A 260 18.19 30.73 -19.89
N ASP A 261 17.13 31.25 -20.55
CA ASP A 261 15.78 31.30 -19.99
C ASP A 261 15.22 29.88 -19.70
N THR A 262 15.53 28.92 -20.57
CA THR A 262 15.10 27.52 -20.38
C THR A 262 15.78 26.87 -19.19
N GLN A 263 17.09 27.08 -19.00
CA GLN A 263 17.82 26.57 -17.84
C GLN A 263 17.24 27.15 -16.52
N LYS A 264 16.91 28.44 -16.53
CA LYS A 264 16.24 29.07 -15.38
C LYS A 264 14.84 28.49 -15.16
N GLU A 265 14.05 28.28 -16.21
CA GLU A 265 12.73 27.66 -16.11
C GLU A 265 12.82 26.21 -15.60
N ILE A 266 13.86 25.44 -15.98
CA ILE A 266 14.12 24.10 -15.44
C ILE A 266 14.34 24.18 -13.92
N ALA A 267 15.19 25.11 -13.46
CA ALA A 267 15.45 25.29 -12.04
C ALA A 267 14.19 25.64 -11.26
N ASP A 268 13.39 26.60 -11.77
CA ASP A 268 12.13 27.02 -11.16
C ASP A 268 11.07 25.88 -11.15
N ALA A 269 11.00 25.11 -12.24
CA ALA A 269 10.07 24.00 -12.38
C ALA A 269 10.40 22.83 -11.43
N VAL A 270 11.67 22.46 -11.34
CA VAL A 270 12.13 21.40 -10.41
C VAL A 270 11.98 21.83 -8.96
N GLN A 271 12.25 23.09 -8.64
CA GLN A 271 12.01 23.64 -7.29
C GLN A 271 10.52 23.59 -6.95
N THR A 272 9.66 24.05 -7.85
CA THR A 272 8.20 24.03 -7.68
C THR A 272 7.70 22.61 -7.47
N PHE A 273 8.13 21.67 -8.31
CA PHE A 273 7.80 20.26 -8.19
C PHE A 273 8.19 19.70 -6.81
N ASN A 274 9.44 19.91 -6.41
CA ASN A 274 9.96 19.43 -5.15
C ASN A 274 9.23 20.03 -3.94
N TYR A 275 8.92 21.33 -3.97
CA TYR A 275 8.18 21.98 -2.90
C TYR A 275 6.76 21.46 -2.80
N GLN A 276 6.05 21.31 -3.92
CA GLN A 276 4.68 20.81 -3.92
C GLN A 276 4.58 19.36 -3.44
N VAL A 277 5.48 18.47 -3.89
CA VAL A 277 5.51 17.07 -3.43
C VAL A 277 5.74 16.96 -1.92
N ASN A 278 6.50 17.89 -1.32
CA ASN A 278 6.81 17.85 0.12
C ASN A 278 5.86 18.68 1.00
N SER A 279 5.08 19.60 0.41
CA SER A 279 4.16 20.48 1.15
C SER A 279 2.69 20.12 0.98
N MET A 280 2.33 19.39 -0.08
CA MET A 280 0.97 18.90 -0.28
C MET A 280 0.82 17.50 0.31
N THR A 281 -0.31 17.26 0.97
CA THR A 281 -0.68 15.93 1.44
C THR A 281 -1.84 15.39 0.62
N ASN A 282 -1.87 14.07 0.45
CA ASN A 282 -3.03 13.38 -0.09
C ASN A 282 -4.19 13.37 0.91
N THR A 283 -5.33 12.79 0.56
CA THR A 283 -6.52 12.71 1.41
C THR A 283 -6.31 11.92 2.70
N ASN A 284 -5.27 11.09 2.76
CA ASN A 284 -4.92 10.27 3.92
C ASN A 284 -3.95 10.99 4.88
N GLY A 285 -3.69 12.29 4.64
CA GLY A 285 -2.75 13.08 5.44
C GLY A 285 -1.28 12.69 5.26
N GLN A 286 -0.95 12.03 4.15
CA GLN A 286 0.39 11.59 3.80
C GLN A 286 1.00 12.51 2.73
N ALA A 287 2.31 12.79 2.83
CA ALA A 287 3.05 13.23 1.66
C ALA A 287 3.06 12.09 0.61
N PRO A 288 2.94 12.40 -0.70
CA PRO A 288 3.01 11.38 -1.73
C PRO A 288 4.25 10.49 -1.60
N PHE A 289 4.06 9.17 -1.49
CA PHE A 289 5.16 8.20 -1.49
C PHE A 289 5.67 8.06 -2.93
N LEU A 290 6.42 9.07 -3.38
CA LEU A 290 6.81 9.24 -4.77
C LEU A 290 8.24 8.76 -5.02
N SER A 291 8.43 8.06 -6.13
CA SER A 291 9.73 7.79 -6.74
C SER A 291 9.83 8.47 -8.11
N VAL A 292 10.99 9.02 -8.42
CA VAL A 292 11.32 9.63 -9.73
C VAL A 292 12.34 8.76 -10.41
N PHE A 293 11.95 8.16 -11.53
CA PHE A 293 12.80 7.33 -12.37
C PHE A 293 13.56 8.20 -13.36
N MET A 294 14.87 8.11 -13.35
CA MET A 294 15.81 8.92 -14.12
C MET A 294 16.58 8.02 -15.06
N TYR A 295 16.06 7.84 -16.28
CA TYR A 295 16.62 6.98 -17.30
C TYR A 295 16.75 7.74 -18.62
N LEU A 296 17.99 7.93 -19.09
CA LEU A 296 18.30 8.70 -20.30
C LEU A 296 17.79 8.05 -21.58
N ASN A 297 17.78 6.71 -21.63
CA ASN A 297 17.40 5.96 -22.84
C ASN A 297 15.90 5.57 -22.87
N ASP A 298 15.07 6.07 -21.95
CA ASP A 298 13.63 5.83 -21.98
C ASP A 298 12.96 6.55 -23.17
N ASP A 299 13.41 7.78 -23.45
CA ASP A 299 13.02 8.56 -24.62
C ASP A 299 14.28 9.07 -25.35
N PRO A 300 14.78 8.33 -26.35
CA PRO A 300 15.99 8.71 -27.07
C PRO A 300 15.86 10.03 -27.84
N GLU A 301 14.65 10.46 -28.21
CA GLU A 301 14.41 11.72 -28.90
C GLU A 301 14.65 12.94 -28.00
N HIS A 302 14.36 12.80 -26.68
CA HIS A 302 14.48 13.89 -25.70
C HIS A 302 15.56 13.60 -24.65
N GLN A 303 16.66 12.94 -25.07
CA GLN A 303 17.71 12.53 -24.15
C GLN A 303 18.45 13.73 -23.53
N GLU A 304 18.72 14.78 -24.33
CA GLU A 304 19.36 16.02 -23.86
C GLU A 304 18.49 16.73 -22.81
N GLU A 305 17.20 16.88 -23.08
CA GLU A 305 16.25 17.51 -22.18
C GLU A 305 16.07 16.70 -20.89
N THR A 306 16.07 15.36 -21.00
CA THR A 306 16.05 14.46 -19.84
C THR A 306 17.31 14.64 -19.00
N ALA A 307 18.49 14.79 -19.63
CA ALA A 307 19.74 15.02 -18.91
C ALA A 307 19.74 16.33 -18.12
N LEU A 308 19.21 17.41 -18.71
CA LEU A 308 19.05 18.69 -18.01
C LEU A 308 18.13 18.59 -16.78
N LEU A 309 17.04 17.85 -16.91
CA LEU A 309 16.13 17.61 -15.77
C LEU A 309 16.81 16.77 -14.68
N ILE A 310 17.51 15.69 -15.03
CA ILE A 310 18.25 14.85 -14.08
C ILE A 310 19.30 15.69 -13.33
N GLU A 311 20.07 16.49 -14.06
CA GLU A 311 21.08 17.37 -13.48
C GLU A 311 20.47 18.28 -12.41
N GLU A 312 19.38 18.96 -12.73
CA GLU A 312 18.75 19.90 -11.80
C GLU A 312 18.12 19.19 -10.61
N PHE A 313 17.47 18.04 -10.79
CA PHE A 313 16.95 17.24 -9.68
C PHE A 313 18.06 16.82 -8.71
N LEU A 314 19.22 16.40 -9.23
CA LEU A 314 20.37 16.03 -8.41
C LEU A 314 20.96 17.26 -7.69
N ARG A 315 21.12 18.41 -8.37
CA ARG A 315 21.63 19.67 -7.79
C ARG A 315 20.76 20.13 -6.62
N GLN A 316 19.44 20.15 -6.80
CA GLN A 316 18.51 20.54 -5.74
C GLN A 316 18.47 19.52 -4.60
N ARG A 317 18.61 18.22 -4.90
CA ARG A 317 18.74 17.21 -3.87
C ARG A 317 20.03 17.40 -3.03
N ILE A 318 21.14 17.71 -3.65
CA ILE A 318 22.40 18.04 -2.96
C ILE A 318 22.21 19.23 -2.01
N LEU A 319 21.51 20.28 -2.46
CA LEU A 319 21.18 21.44 -1.63
C LEU A 319 20.31 21.05 -0.44
N GLY A 320 19.27 20.26 -0.66
CA GLY A 320 18.26 19.91 0.34
C GLY A 320 17.20 21.00 0.51
N PHE A 321 16.30 20.80 1.48
CA PHE A 321 15.24 21.76 1.81
C PHE A 321 15.45 22.39 3.18
N LYS A 322 15.01 23.63 3.32
CA LYS A 322 14.94 24.26 4.63
C LYS A 322 13.72 23.77 5.39
N ASN A 323 13.91 23.29 6.60
CA ASN A 323 12.81 23.04 7.52
C ASN A 323 12.30 24.36 8.13
N GLU A 324 11.28 24.31 8.98
CA GLU A 324 10.70 25.46 9.68
C GLU A 324 11.71 26.24 10.54
N SER A 325 12.77 25.58 11.00
CA SER A 325 13.85 26.20 11.75
C SER A 325 14.97 26.78 10.85
N GLY A 326 14.79 26.73 9.52
CA GLY A 326 15.77 27.29 8.56
C GLY A 326 16.97 26.38 8.26
N HIS A 327 17.03 25.17 8.81
CA HIS A 327 18.11 24.22 8.54
C HIS A 327 17.84 23.41 7.28
N TYR A 328 18.91 23.16 6.49
CA TYR A 328 18.81 22.29 5.32
C TYR A 328 18.78 20.83 5.73
N ILE A 329 17.70 20.16 5.36
CA ILE A 329 17.47 18.73 5.60
C ILE A 329 17.36 17.95 4.28
N THR A 330 17.48 16.63 4.34
CA THR A 330 17.19 15.73 3.24
C THR A 330 15.72 15.37 3.28
N PRO A 331 14.91 15.70 2.25
CA PRO A 331 13.52 15.27 2.21
C PRO A 331 13.43 13.75 1.99
N ALA A 332 12.41 13.12 2.59
CA ALA A 332 12.14 11.69 2.38
C ALA A 332 11.71 11.40 0.94
N PHE A 333 10.98 12.34 0.32
CA PHE A 333 10.44 12.21 -1.04
C PHE A 333 10.76 13.42 -1.91
N PRO A 334 10.74 13.26 -3.26
CA PRO A 334 10.68 11.99 -3.97
C PRO A 334 11.93 11.13 -3.75
N LYS A 335 11.81 9.81 -3.75
CA LYS A 335 12.96 8.92 -3.89
C LYS A 335 13.50 9.02 -5.32
N LEU A 336 14.82 9.10 -5.47
CA LEU A 336 15.45 9.23 -6.77
C LEU A 336 16.03 7.87 -7.20
N LEU A 337 15.73 7.45 -8.42
CA LEU A 337 16.16 6.19 -9.02
C LEU A 337 16.99 6.50 -10.26
N TYR A 338 18.31 6.34 -10.18
CA TYR A 338 19.21 6.68 -11.27
C TYR A 338 19.66 5.42 -12.00
N VAL A 339 19.43 5.39 -13.33
CA VAL A 339 19.78 4.23 -14.17
C VAL A 339 21.18 4.40 -14.75
N LEU A 340 22.04 3.42 -14.47
CA LEU A 340 23.36 3.29 -15.07
C LEU A 340 23.25 2.49 -16.39
N ASP A 341 23.67 3.11 -17.48
CA ASP A 341 23.68 2.52 -18.82
C ASP A 341 24.94 2.94 -19.59
N GLU A 342 25.16 2.43 -20.78
CA GLU A 342 26.37 2.64 -21.58
C GLU A 342 26.70 4.13 -21.84
N ASN A 343 25.66 4.99 -21.92
CA ASN A 343 25.81 6.41 -22.17
C ASN A 343 26.20 7.26 -20.94
N ASN A 344 26.31 6.66 -19.75
CA ASN A 344 26.65 7.40 -18.51
C ASN A 344 27.53 6.64 -17.51
N ILE A 345 28.06 5.45 -17.88
CA ILE A 345 28.73 4.56 -16.91
C ILE A 345 30.28 4.67 -16.93
N THR A 346 30.88 5.23 -17.97
CA THR A 346 32.34 5.41 -18.10
C THR A 346 32.70 6.87 -18.33
N GLU A 347 33.95 7.26 -18.05
CA GLU A 347 34.45 8.63 -18.24
C GLU A 347 34.31 9.13 -19.67
N GLU A 348 34.35 8.23 -20.66
CA GLU A 348 34.17 8.54 -22.07
C GLU A 348 32.71 8.70 -22.49
N SER A 349 31.77 8.31 -21.61
CA SER A 349 30.34 8.40 -21.91
C SER A 349 29.87 9.85 -21.93
N PRO A 350 28.97 10.25 -22.86
CA PRO A 350 28.56 11.65 -23.02
C PRO A 350 27.88 12.25 -21.80
N TYR A 351 27.26 11.40 -20.97
CA TYR A 351 26.56 11.82 -19.75
C TYR A 351 27.25 11.35 -18.46
N TRP A 352 28.53 11.00 -18.51
CA TRP A 352 29.32 10.62 -17.32
C TRP A 352 29.25 11.67 -16.21
N TYR A 353 29.21 12.94 -16.54
CA TYR A 353 29.11 14.03 -15.58
C TYR A 353 27.86 13.90 -14.66
N LEU A 354 26.75 13.33 -15.17
CA LEU A 354 25.56 13.06 -14.35
C LEU A 354 25.82 11.96 -13.32
N THR A 355 26.58 10.93 -13.67
CA THR A 355 26.97 9.87 -12.73
C THR A 355 27.89 10.40 -11.64
N VAL A 356 28.82 11.28 -11.98
CA VAL A 356 29.66 11.98 -11.00
C VAL A 356 28.79 12.83 -10.07
N LEU A 357 27.83 13.57 -10.62
CA LEU A 357 26.90 14.38 -9.82
C LEU A 357 26.00 13.52 -8.93
N ALA A 358 25.51 12.38 -9.44
CA ALA A 358 24.75 11.41 -8.67
C ALA A 358 25.57 10.83 -7.50
N ALA A 359 26.85 10.50 -7.72
CA ALA A 359 27.76 10.04 -6.68
C ALA A 359 27.99 11.13 -5.61
N GLN A 360 28.16 12.39 -5.99
CA GLN A 360 28.25 13.54 -5.07
C GLN A 360 26.95 13.68 -4.25
N CYS A 361 25.81 13.50 -4.89
CA CYS A 361 24.51 13.49 -4.21
C CYS A 361 24.42 12.35 -3.20
N THR A 362 24.84 11.15 -3.57
CA THR A 362 24.86 9.99 -2.67
C THR A 362 25.77 10.22 -1.46
N ALA A 363 26.95 10.75 -1.68
CA ALA A 363 27.91 11.05 -0.59
C ALA A 363 27.33 12.03 0.44
N LYS A 364 26.46 12.96 0.03
CA LYS A 364 25.86 13.97 0.89
C LYS A 364 24.48 13.62 1.43
N ARG A 365 23.68 12.87 0.65
CA ARG A 365 22.23 12.69 0.90
C ARG A 365 21.78 11.24 0.93
N LEU A 366 22.66 10.28 0.70
CA LEU A 366 22.39 8.83 0.63
C LEU A 366 21.39 8.42 -0.47
N VAL A 367 21.21 9.28 -1.47
CA VAL A 367 20.38 9.06 -2.67
C VAL A 367 21.11 9.65 -3.87
N PRO A 368 20.84 9.20 -5.12
CA PRO A 368 19.81 8.27 -5.59
C PRO A 368 20.16 6.80 -5.31
N ASP A 369 19.15 5.91 -5.48
CA ASP A 369 19.38 4.49 -5.67
C ASP A 369 19.78 4.22 -7.12
N TYR A 370 20.70 3.27 -7.32
CA TYR A 370 21.24 2.96 -8.64
C TYR A 370 20.61 1.69 -9.19
N ILE A 371 20.22 1.75 -10.48
CA ILE A 371 19.68 0.62 -11.23
C ILE A 371 20.61 0.34 -12.40
N SER A 372 21.07 -0.91 -12.55
CA SER A 372 21.87 -1.33 -13.69
C SER A 372 20.95 -1.71 -14.86
N ALA A 373 21.00 -0.96 -15.95
CA ALA A 373 20.27 -1.29 -17.18
C ALA A 373 20.70 -2.66 -17.75
N LYS A 374 21.99 -3.00 -17.66
CA LYS A 374 22.53 -4.30 -18.09
C LYS A 374 21.88 -5.47 -17.34
N ILE A 375 21.75 -5.34 -16.02
CA ILE A 375 21.11 -6.38 -15.17
C ILE A 375 19.60 -6.42 -15.44
N MET A 376 18.96 -5.26 -15.57
CA MET A 376 17.55 -5.19 -15.93
C MET A 376 17.26 -5.93 -17.24
N ARG A 377 18.02 -5.65 -18.29
CA ARG A 377 17.84 -6.32 -19.60
C ARG A 377 18.06 -7.84 -19.51
N ARG A 378 18.96 -8.31 -18.65
CA ARG A 378 19.17 -9.75 -18.41
C ARG A 378 18.01 -10.41 -17.72
N ASP A 379 17.44 -9.75 -16.70
CA ASP A 379 16.50 -10.37 -15.76
C ASP A 379 15.04 -10.06 -16.10
N LYS A 380 14.76 -8.97 -16.82
CA LYS A 380 13.43 -8.52 -17.25
C LYS A 380 13.20 -8.78 -18.71
N VAL A 381 13.14 -10.06 -19.07
CA VAL A 381 12.94 -10.51 -20.46
C VAL A 381 11.43 -10.68 -20.72
N ASP A 382 10.93 -10.09 -21.80
CA ASP A 382 9.54 -10.21 -22.24
C ASP A 382 9.28 -11.51 -23.03
N ALA A 383 8.03 -11.73 -23.43
CA ALA A 383 7.61 -12.91 -24.18
C ALA A 383 8.28 -13.06 -25.55
N ASN A 384 8.81 -11.96 -26.10
CA ASN A 384 9.56 -11.95 -27.37
C ASN A 384 11.06 -12.21 -27.20
N GLY A 385 11.53 -12.39 -25.95
CA GLY A 385 12.94 -12.59 -25.64
C GLY A 385 13.75 -11.28 -25.54
N ASN A 386 13.11 -10.10 -25.52
CA ASN A 386 13.78 -8.82 -25.41
C ASN A 386 13.94 -8.41 -23.95
N GLY A 387 15.14 -7.91 -23.61
CA GLY A 387 15.42 -7.36 -22.28
C GLY A 387 14.85 -5.94 -22.14
N ASN A 388 14.27 -5.64 -20.99
CA ASN A 388 13.56 -4.40 -20.74
C ASN A 388 14.18 -3.62 -19.58
N VAL A 389 14.08 -2.27 -19.63
CA VAL A 389 14.48 -1.35 -18.56
C VAL A 389 13.31 -0.43 -18.25
N TYR A 390 12.81 -0.47 -17.03
CA TYR A 390 11.68 0.37 -16.57
C TYR A 390 11.75 0.61 -15.07
N GLY A 391 10.93 1.52 -14.56
CA GLY A 391 10.91 1.91 -13.16
C GLY A 391 10.41 0.80 -12.23
N CYS A 392 10.99 0.72 -11.03
CA CYS A 392 10.38 -0.01 -9.93
C CYS A 392 9.29 0.84 -9.27
N MET A 393 8.39 0.16 -8.58
CA MET A 393 7.39 0.81 -7.73
C MET A 393 7.95 1.05 -6.32
N GLY A 394 7.39 2.00 -5.61
CA GLY A 394 7.66 2.45 -4.25
C GLY A 394 8.74 1.73 -3.44
N CYS A 395 8.50 0.48 -3.04
CA CYS A 395 9.41 -0.32 -2.20
C CYS A 395 10.46 -1.14 -2.99
N ARG A 396 10.74 -0.81 -4.24
CA ARG A 396 11.66 -1.53 -5.16
C ARG A 396 11.08 -2.81 -5.76
N SER A 397 9.77 -2.99 -5.75
CA SER A 397 9.10 -4.07 -6.48
C SER A 397 9.04 -3.73 -7.97
N PHE A 398 9.33 -4.71 -8.83
CA PHE A 398 9.22 -4.59 -10.28
C PHE A 398 8.02 -5.38 -10.78
N LEU A 399 7.24 -4.78 -11.67
CA LEU A 399 6.23 -5.52 -12.43
C LEU A 399 6.91 -6.53 -13.37
N THR A 400 6.19 -7.57 -13.76
CA THR A 400 6.65 -8.45 -14.85
C THR A 400 6.68 -7.69 -16.16
N PRO A 401 7.60 -8.01 -17.11
CA PRO A 401 7.51 -7.47 -18.47
C PRO A 401 6.14 -7.76 -19.08
N TYR A 402 5.62 -6.78 -19.83
CA TYR A 402 4.30 -6.89 -20.45
C TYR A 402 4.34 -6.24 -21.84
N LEU A 403 3.71 -6.92 -22.81
CA LEU A 403 3.51 -6.42 -24.16
C LEU A 403 2.04 -6.03 -24.34
N ASP A 404 1.79 -4.88 -24.95
CA ASP A 404 0.44 -4.44 -25.29
C ASP A 404 -0.17 -5.25 -26.45
N ALA A 405 -1.37 -4.87 -26.88
CA ALA A 405 -2.07 -5.56 -27.97
C ALA A 405 -1.33 -5.48 -29.33
N GLU A 406 -0.47 -4.47 -29.48
CA GLU A 406 0.38 -4.27 -30.66
C GLU A 406 1.74 -4.99 -30.54
N GLY A 407 1.97 -5.72 -29.43
CA GLY A 407 3.22 -6.44 -29.16
C GLY A 407 4.37 -5.54 -28.73
N LYS A 408 4.10 -4.30 -28.31
CA LYS A 408 5.10 -3.34 -27.82
C LYS A 408 5.22 -3.41 -26.29
N PRO A 409 6.42 -3.22 -25.74
CA PRO A 409 6.60 -3.12 -24.29
C PRO A 409 5.79 -1.96 -23.70
N LYS A 410 5.00 -2.25 -22.67
CA LYS A 410 4.25 -1.25 -21.90
C LYS A 410 4.72 -1.25 -20.45
N TYR A 411 5.23 -0.13 -19.99
CA TYR A 411 5.73 0.03 -18.62
C TYR A 411 4.80 0.92 -17.79
N TRP A 412 4.49 2.10 -18.29
CA TRP A 412 3.70 3.12 -17.62
C TRP A 412 2.20 2.86 -17.74
N GLY A 413 1.44 3.26 -16.73
CA GLY A 413 0.03 2.94 -16.63
C GLY A 413 -0.25 1.53 -16.09
N ARG A 414 0.71 0.93 -15.38
CA ARG A 414 0.61 -0.41 -14.80
C ARG A 414 0.74 -0.36 -13.27
N PHE A 415 0.29 -1.39 -12.58
CA PHE A 415 0.17 -1.37 -11.13
C PHE A 415 0.33 -2.75 -10.49
N ASN A 416 0.54 -2.75 -9.17
CA ASN A 416 0.52 -3.94 -8.32
C ASN A 416 -0.82 -4.02 -7.57
N GLN A 417 -1.48 -5.17 -7.64
CA GLN A 417 -2.79 -5.40 -7.00
C GLN A 417 -2.68 -5.50 -5.47
N GLY A 418 -1.55 -5.97 -4.96
CA GLY A 418 -1.29 -6.12 -3.54
C GLY A 418 -0.15 -7.08 -3.22
N VAL A 419 0.20 -7.14 -1.93
CA VAL A 419 1.35 -7.88 -1.42
C VAL A 419 0.93 -8.79 -0.27
N VAL A 420 1.52 -9.99 -0.23
CA VAL A 420 1.54 -10.88 0.94
C VAL A 420 2.98 -11.35 1.12
N THR A 421 3.46 -11.37 2.36
CA THR A 421 4.86 -11.78 2.66
C THR A 421 4.86 -13.07 3.48
N ILE A 422 5.71 -14.02 3.08
CA ILE A 422 6.00 -15.24 3.85
C ILE A 422 7.11 -14.98 4.86
N ASN A 423 6.98 -15.54 6.08
CA ASN A 423 7.98 -15.50 7.13
C ASN A 423 8.90 -16.74 7.04
N LEU A 424 10.04 -16.62 6.35
CA LEU A 424 10.99 -17.72 6.18
C LEU A 424 11.69 -18.14 7.49
N PRO A 425 12.07 -17.24 8.41
CA PRO A 425 12.54 -17.62 9.75
C PRO A 425 11.60 -18.55 10.49
N ASP A 426 10.28 -18.29 10.40
CA ASP A 426 9.30 -19.16 11.05
C ASP A 426 9.22 -20.54 10.38
N VAL A 427 9.35 -20.64 9.04
CA VAL A 427 9.48 -21.94 8.34
C VAL A 427 10.68 -22.72 8.88
N ALA A 428 11.84 -22.06 8.95
CA ALA A 428 13.08 -22.69 9.41
C ALA A 428 13.01 -23.12 10.87
N LEU A 429 12.55 -22.26 11.77
CA LEU A 429 12.43 -22.56 13.20
C LEU A 429 11.39 -23.66 13.47
N SER A 430 10.25 -23.63 12.79
CA SER A 430 9.19 -24.62 12.95
C SER A 430 9.56 -26.01 12.40
N SER A 431 10.51 -26.08 11.47
CA SER A 431 11.03 -27.37 10.96
C SER A 431 11.86 -28.12 12.00
N GLY A 432 12.43 -27.40 12.99
CA GLY A 432 13.29 -27.97 14.01
C GLY A 432 14.62 -28.55 13.46
N GLY A 433 15.05 -28.09 12.29
CA GLY A 433 16.25 -28.57 11.60
C GLY A 433 16.01 -29.77 10.67
N ASP A 434 14.79 -30.27 10.57
CA ASP A 434 14.42 -31.32 9.61
C ASP A 434 14.12 -30.67 8.22
N MET A 435 14.96 -30.99 7.23
CA MET A 435 14.85 -30.46 5.88
C MET A 435 13.61 -30.95 5.14
N THR A 436 13.14 -32.18 5.38
CA THR A 436 11.90 -32.67 4.78
C THR A 436 10.72 -31.84 5.27
N LYS A 437 10.61 -31.66 6.58
CA LYS A 437 9.60 -30.83 7.22
C LYS A 437 9.72 -29.37 6.82
N PHE A 438 10.94 -28.86 6.59
CA PHE A 438 11.14 -27.50 6.07
C PHE A 438 10.43 -27.27 4.74
N TRP A 439 10.60 -28.17 3.78
CA TRP A 439 9.99 -28.06 2.46
C TRP A 439 8.47 -28.24 2.51
N GLU A 440 7.97 -29.17 3.33
CA GLU A 440 6.53 -29.35 3.56
C GLU A 440 5.89 -28.08 4.13
N LEU A 441 6.53 -27.48 5.15
CA LEU A 441 6.05 -26.22 5.74
C LEU A 441 6.13 -25.04 4.75
N LEU A 442 7.19 -24.99 3.94
CA LEU A 442 7.33 -23.94 2.93
C LEU A 442 6.19 -24.02 1.92
N ASP A 443 5.90 -25.22 1.39
CA ASP A 443 4.82 -25.43 0.42
C ASP A 443 3.45 -25.09 1.03
N GLU A 444 3.17 -25.52 2.26
CA GLU A 444 1.93 -25.18 2.97
C GLU A 444 1.75 -23.66 3.10
N ARG A 445 2.80 -22.94 3.45
CA ARG A 445 2.74 -21.49 3.65
C ARG A 445 2.72 -20.70 2.36
N LEU A 446 3.35 -21.20 1.31
CA LEU A 446 3.24 -20.65 -0.03
C LEU A 446 1.78 -20.75 -0.54
N GLU A 447 1.10 -21.87 -0.25
CA GLU A 447 -0.32 -22.03 -0.57
C GLU A 447 -1.20 -21.04 0.22
N LEU A 448 -0.92 -20.79 1.50
CA LEU A 448 -1.59 -19.74 2.27
C LEU A 448 -1.38 -18.36 1.66
N CYS A 449 -0.15 -18.05 1.24
CA CYS A 449 0.16 -16.79 0.56
C CYS A 449 -0.58 -16.67 -0.78
N HIS A 450 -0.62 -17.73 -1.58
CA HIS A 450 -1.36 -17.77 -2.84
C HIS A 450 -2.84 -17.45 -2.62
N ARG A 451 -3.49 -18.13 -1.69
CA ARG A 451 -4.91 -17.90 -1.36
C ARG A 451 -5.16 -16.49 -0.83
N ALA A 452 -4.24 -15.95 -0.03
CA ALA A 452 -4.32 -14.58 0.46
C ALA A 452 -4.18 -13.53 -0.67
N LEU A 453 -3.31 -13.79 -1.65
CA LEU A 453 -3.19 -12.97 -2.86
C LEU A 453 -4.43 -13.08 -3.75
N GLN A 454 -5.00 -14.28 -3.85
CA GLN A 454 -6.26 -14.49 -4.58
C GLN A 454 -7.42 -13.68 -3.98
N CYS A 455 -7.51 -13.56 -2.65
CA CYS A 455 -8.50 -12.68 -2.00
C CYS A 455 -8.35 -11.22 -2.45
N ARG A 456 -7.11 -10.71 -2.62
CA ARG A 456 -6.88 -9.34 -3.13
C ARG A 456 -7.35 -9.18 -4.57
N HIS A 457 -7.01 -10.13 -5.42
CA HIS A 457 -7.44 -10.15 -6.81
C HIS A 457 -8.96 -10.13 -6.94
N GLU A 458 -9.64 -11.04 -6.27
CA GLU A 458 -11.11 -11.15 -6.28
C GLU A 458 -11.78 -9.88 -5.77
N ARG A 459 -11.23 -9.27 -4.71
CA ARG A 459 -11.76 -8.03 -4.16
C ARG A 459 -11.67 -6.87 -5.14
N LEU A 460 -10.50 -6.71 -5.78
CA LEU A 460 -10.26 -5.64 -6.75
C LEU A 460 -11.07 -5.86 -8.05
N ALA A 461 -11.31 -7.11 -8.44
CA ALA A 461 -12.09 -7.47 -9.62
C ALA A 461 -13.55 -6.98 -9.58
N LEU A 462 -14.08 -6.66 -8.40
CA LEU A 462 -15.42 -6.09 -8.22
C LEU A 462 -15.51 -4.61 -8.56
N ALA A 463 -14.39 -3.92 -8.75
CA ALA A 463 -14.37 -2.48 -8.97
C ALA A 463 -14.71 -2.11 -10.42
N THR A 464 -15.32 -0.93 -10.56
CA THR A 464 -15.56 -0.29 -11.85
C THR A 464 -14.67 0.94 -12.02
N ALA A 465 -14.53 1.43 -13.23
CA ALA A 465 -13.70 2.58 -13.55
C ALA A 465 -14.14 3.88 -12.83
N ASP A 466 -15.36 3.93 -12.33
CA ASP A 466 -15.93 5.11 -11.68
C ASP A 466 -15.54 5.26 -10.19
N VAL A 467 -15.00 4.20 -9.55
CA VAL A 467 -14.60 4.26 -8.14
C VAL A 467 -13.33 5.09 -7.90
N ALA A 468 -12.46 5.16 -8.91
CA ALA A 468 -11.27 6.00 -8.91
C ALA A 468 -10.99 6.53 -10.34
N PRO A 469 -11.76 7.53 -10.82
CA PRO A 469 -11.71 7.96 -12.22
C PRO A 469 -10.34 8.42 -12.69
N ILE A 470 -9.55 9.06 -11.83
CA ILE A 470 -8.18 9.48 -12.17
C ILE A 470 -7.30 8.30 -12.58
N LEU A 471 -7.47 7.14 -11.93
CA LEU A 471 -6.72 5.93 -12.22
C LEU A 471 -7.20 5.26 -13.51
N TRP A 472 -8.51 5.02 -13.60
CA TRP A 472 -9.07 4.07 -14.55
C TRP A 472 -9.63 4.72 -15.82
N ARG A 473 -10.02 6.01 -15.76
CA ARG A 473 -10.68 6.71 -16.87
C ARG A 473 -9.84 7.82 -17.49
N TYR A 474 -8.95 8.45 -16.71
CA TYR A 474 -8.32 9.70 -17.10
C TYR A 474 -6.80 9.60 -17.28
N GLY A 475 -6.28 8.39 -17.47
CA GLY A 475 -4.98 8.15 -18.07
C GLY A 475 -3.87 7.75 -17.10
N ALA A 476 -4.07 7.84 -15.75
CA ALA A 476 -3.00 7.46 -14.83
C ALA A 476 -2.61 5.98 -15.00
N LEU A 477 -3.59 5.08 -15.11
CA LEU A 477 -3.39 3.65 -15.36
C LEU A 477 -4.10 3.19 -16.64
N ALA A 478 -5.27 3.74 -16.95
CA ALA A 478 -6.04 3.38 -18.14
C ALA A 478 -6.96 4.53 -18.58
N ARG A 479 -7.61 4.36 -19.74
CA ARG A 479 -8.68 5.23 -20.25
C ARG A 479 -9.94 4.42 -20.54
N LEU A 480 -10.47 3.77 -19.49
CA LEU A 480 -11.69 2.98 -19.60
C LEU A 480 -12.94 3.87 -19.72
N PRO A 481 -13.98 3.43 -20.41
CA PRO A 481 -15.29 4.09 -20.43
C PRO A 481 -15.92 4.17 -19.03
N LYS A 482 -16.84 5.10 -18.85
CA LYS A 482 -17.64 5.21 -17.64
C LYS A 482 -18.38 3.91 -17.35
N GLY A 483 -18.34 3.44 -16.10
CA GLY A 483 -19.01 2.21 -15.64
C GLY A 483 -18.33 0.90 -16.08
N ALA A 484 -17.27 0.95 -16.88
CA ALA A 484 -16.57 -0.25 -17.31
C ALA A 484 -15.91 -0.98 -16.12
N PRO A 485 -15.91 -2.32 -16.09
CA PRO A 485 -15.18 -3.08 -15.08
C PRO A 485 -13.67 -2.93 -15.27
N ILE A 486 -12.90 -2.88 -14.18
CA ILE A 486 -11.43 -2.88 -14.25
C ILE A 486 -10.85 -4.30 -14.38
N HIS A 487 -11.68 -5.33 -14.26
CA HIS A 487 -11.29 -6.74 -14.30
C HIS A 487 -10.32 -7.10 -15.45
N PRO A 488 -10.49 -6.61 -16.70
CA PRO A 488 -9.54 -6.91 -17.77
C PRO A 488 -8.10 -6.46 -17.50
N LEU A 489 -7.90 -5.44 -16.65
CA LEU A 489 -6.58 -4.93 -16.28
C LEU A 489 -5.89 -5.76 -15.18
N LEU A 490 -6.56 -6.78 -14.64
CA LEU A 490 -6.04 -7.63 -13.57
C LEU A 490 -5.36 -8.90 -14.11
N HIS A 491 -5.41 -9.15 -15.40
CA HIS A 491 -4.97 -10.38 -16.05
C HIS A 491 -3.82 -10.14 -17.04
N ASP A 492 -3.31 -11.23 -17.59
CA ASP A 492 -2.36 -11.29 -18.71
C ASP A 492 -1.06 -10.49 -18.48
N GLY A 493 -0.72 -10.19 -17.23
CA GLY A 493 0.48 -9.46 -16.87
C GLY A 493 0.34 -7.93 -16.89
N TYR A 494 -0.83 -7.37 -17.22
CA TYR A 494 -1.05 -5.91 -17.16
C TYR A 494 -0.79 -5.36 -15.76
N SER A 495 -1.28 -6.06 -14.75
CA SER A 495 -0.95 -5.84 -13.34
C SER A 495 -0.39 -7.11 -12.69
N THR A 496 0.19 -6.99 -11.51
CA THR A 496 0.81 -8.12 -10.82
C THR A 496 0.33 -8.23 -9.37
N LEU A 497 0.35 -9.45 -8.85
CA LEU A 497 0.34 -9.76 -7.43
C LEU A 497 1.78 -9.98 -6.97
N SER A 498 2.14 -9.52 -5.78
CA SER A 498 3.49 -9.67 -5.26
C SER A 498 3.53 -10.59 -4.05
N LEU A 499 4.35 -11.64 -4.15
CA LEU A 499 4.77 -12.43 -3.00
C LEU A 499 6.09 -11.86 -2.46
N GLY A 500 6.04 -11.34 -1.23
CA GLY A 500 7.22 -10.93 -0.48
C GLY A 500 7.78 -12.08 0.35
N TYR A 501 9.01 -11.94 0.77
CA TYR A 501 9.65 -12.85 1.73
C TYR A 501 10.50 -12.06 2.72
N ALA A 502 10.56 -12.52 3.96
CA ALA A 502 11.38 -11.94 5.00
C ALA A 502 12.34 -12.99 5.55
N GLY A 503 13.56 -12.55 5.90
CA GLY A 503 14.51 -13.38 6.64
C GLY A 503 15.37 -14.34 5.80
N LEU A 504 15.88 -13.91 4.65
CA LEU A 504 16.88 -14.65 3.87
C LEU A 504 18.31 -14.58 4.46
N TYR A 505 18.52 -13.82 5.52
CA TYR A 505 19.79 -13.74 6.25
C TYR A 505 19.76 -14.57 7.51
#